data_a94127248b4712459a36743baaa69910
#
_entry.id   a94127248b4712459a36743baaa69910
#
_cell.length_a   1.000
_cell.length_b   1.000
_cell.length_c   1.000
_cell.angle_alpha   90.00
_cell.angle_beta   90.00
_cell.angle_gamma   90.00
#
_symmetry.space_group_name_H-M   'P 1'
#
loop_
_entity.id
_entity.type
_entity.pdbx_description
1 polymer ?
#
loop_
_entity_poly.entity_id
_entity_poly.type
_entity_poly.pdbx_seq_one_letter_code
_entity_poly.pdbx_strand_id
1 'polypeptide(L)'
;MSNVKLAVVFYSMSGTNFQLAKWAEEGAKEAGAEVKVFKVEELAPKSVIEGNEAWKSTVEATKDVPVATSDDLEWADAFIFSVPTRFGNMPSQMKQFLDIQGGIWASGKTVNKVVSAMTSAGNPHGGQEATLLSLYTSMMHWGAIIATPGYTDPVLYGAGGNPYGTSVTVDQDGKMIEDVEGAVKHQAKRTVTVAEWVQKGNQ
;
A
#
# COMPACT_ATOMS: atom_id res chain seq x y z
N MET A 1 16.47 4.58 17.71
CA MET A 1 15.84 4.95 16.45
C MET A 1 15.68 3.65 15.66
N SER A 2 14.56 3.45 15.01
CA SER A 2 14.34 2.30 14.13
C SER A 2 15.37 2.33 13.00
N ASN A 3 15.86 1.16 12.57
CA ASN A 3 16.73 1.02 11.40
C ASN A 3 15.98 0.39 10.22
N VAL A 4 14.64 0.38 10.31
CA VAL A 4 13.77 -0.22 9.29
C VAL A 4 13.71 0.67 8.06
N LYS A 5 13.89 0.06 6.90
CA LYS A 5 13.68 0.66 5.59
C LYS A 5 12.31 0.23 5.08
N LEU A 6 11.43 1.19 4.84
CA LEU A 6 10.05 0.93 4.42
C LEU A 6 9.77 1.54 3.05
N ALA A 7 9.31 0.72 2.11
CA ALA A 7 8.80 1.18 0.82
C ALA A 7 7.27 1.24 0.85
N VAL A 8 6.71 2.42 0.57
CA VAL A 8 5.27 2.58 0.30
C VAL A 8 5.08 2.58 -1.21
N VAL A 9 4.41 1.56 -1.73
CA VAL A 9 4.19 1.40 -3.17
C VAL A 9 2.70 1.54 -3.47
N PHE A 10 2.34 2.49 -4.33
CA PHE A 10 0.93 2.74 -4.62
C PHE A 10 0.60 2.78 -6.10
N TYR A 11 -0.68 2.52 -6.38
CA TYR A 11 -1.37 2.94 -7.59
C TYR A 11 -2.58 3.80 -7.22
N SER A 12 -2.77 4.90 -7.92
CA SER A 12 -3.91 5.78 -7.66
C SER A 12 -4.42 6.40 -8.96
N MET A 13 -5.70 6.18 -9.28
CA MET A 13 -6.36 6.80 -10.43
C MET A 13 -6.94 8.18 -10.08
N SER A 14 -7.49 8.33 -8.87
CA SER A 14 -8.25 9.50 -8.43
C SER A 14 -7.65 10.22 -7.21
N GLY A 15 -6.38 9.97 -6.88
CA GLY A 15 -5.67 10.62 -5.77
C GLY A 15 -5.81 9.94 -4.41
N THR A 16 -6.88 9.18 -4.16
CA THR A 16 -7.16 8.58 -2.84
C THR A 16 -6.01 7.73 -2.32
N ASN A 17 -5.56 6.74 -3.08
CA ASN A 17 -4.48 5.84 -2.62
C ASN A 17 -3.11 6.53 -2.55
N PHE A 18 -2.90 7.62 -3.29
CA PHE A 18 -1.75 8.49 -3.09
C PHE A 18 -1.83 9.23 -1.76
N GLN A 19 -3.02 9.70 -1.35
CA GLN A 19 -3.18 10.31 -0.04
C GLN A 19 -2.96 9.29 1.09
N LEU A 20 -3.48 8.06 0.96
CA LEU A 20 -3.19 6.98 1.91
C LEU A 20 -1.68 6.71 2.01
N ALA A 21 -0.98 6.69 0.87
CA ALA A 21 0.47 6.49 0.83
C ALA A 21 1.24 7.60 1.57
N LYS A 22 0.80 8.87 1.47
CA LYS A 22 1.41 9.99 2.21
C LYS A 22 1.22 9.84 3.73
N TRP A 23 0.01 9.50 4.19
CA TRP A 23 -0.22 9.27 5.61
C TRP A 23 0.54 8.05 6.14
N ALA A 24 0.71 7.01 5.32
CA ALA A 24 1.55 5.87 5.68
C ALA A 24 3.03 6.26 5.81
N GLU A 25 3.54 7.10 4.91
CA GLU A 25 4.87 7.68 5.00
C GLU A 25 5.06 8.46 6.31
N GLU A 26 4.11 9.35 6.65
CA GLU A 26 4.13 10.12 7.89
C GLU A 26 4.17 9.21 9.12
N GLY A 27 3.23 8.24 9.21
CA GLY A 27 3.16 7.32 10.32
C GLY A 27 4.41 6.45 10.48
N ALA A 28 5.02 6.01 9.39
CA ALA A 28 6.24 5.23 9.43
C ALA A 28 7.47 6.09 9.83
N LYS A 29 7.56 7.34 9.36
CA LYS A 29 8.60 8.30 9.80
C LYS A 29 8.47 8.63 11.28
N GLU A 30 7.25 8.81 11.79
CA GLU A 30 6.99 8.99 13.22
C GLU A 30 7.45 7.78 14.06
N ALA A 31 7.42 6.57 13.49
CA ALA A 31 7.99 5.37 14.10
C ALA A 31 9.52 5.25 13.93
N GLY A 32 10.16 6.20 13.26
CA GLY A 32 11.61 6.28 13.07
C GLY A 32 12.16 5.50 11.89
N ALA A 33 11.34 5.01 10.98
CA ALA A 33 11.81 4.32 9.78
C ALA A 33 12.37 5.27 8.71
N GLU A 34 13.30 4.77 7.90
CA GLU A 34 13.68 5.38 6.63
C GLU A 34 12.61 5.00 5.59
N VAL A 35 11.90 5.98 5.04
CA VAL A 35 10.74 5.73 4.17
C VAL A 35 10.97 6.28 2.78
N LYS A 36 10.64 5.47 1.77
CA LYS A 36 10.54 5.90 0.37
C LYS A 36 9.15 5.59 -0.16
N VAL A 37 8.61 6.52 -0.94
CA VAL A 37 7.29 6.39 -1.59
C VAL A 37 7.48 6.26 -3.09
N PHE A 38 6.82 5.25 -3.66
CA PHE A 38 6.90 4.92 -5.08
C PHE A 38 5.49 4.73 -5.66
N LYS A 39 5.32 5.10 -6.92
CA LYS A 39 4.16 4.68 -7.70
C LYS A 39 4.51 3.46 -8.56
N VAL A 40 3.52 2.68 -8.95
CA VAL A 40 3.70 1.71 -10.04
C VAL A 40 3.47 2.40 -11.39
N GLU A 41 4.00 1.80 -12.46
CA GLU A 41 3.85 2.31 -13.81
C GLU A 41 2.37 2.37 -14.22
N GLU A 42 2.00 3.45 -14.91
CA GLU A 42 0.66 3.58 -15.50
C GLU A 42 0.60 2.82 -16.83
N LEU A 43 -0.38 1.93 -16.97
CA LEU A 43 -0.57 1.09 -18.15
C LEU A 43 -1.68 1.58 -19.08
N ALA A 44 -2.48 2.54 -18.62
CA ALA A 44 -3.59 3.05 -19.41
C ALA A 44 -3.07 3.93 -20.56
N PRO A 45 -3.69 3.84 -21.74
CA PRO A 45 -3.39 4.73 -22.85
C PRO A 45 -3.62 6.20 -22.47
N LYS A 46 -2.74 7.09 -22.95
CA LYS A 46 -2.82 8.52 -22.66
C LYS A 46 -4.19 9.13 -22.98
N SER A 47 -4.83 8.71 -24.08
CA SER A 47 -6.15 9.17 -24.47
C SER A 47 -7.25 8.81 -23.45
N VAL A 48 -7.10 7.70 -22.72
CA VAL A 48 -8.05 7.28 -21.67
C VAL A 48 -7.85 8.15 -20.43
N ILE A 49 -6.59 8.41 -20.06
CA ILE A 49 -6.24 9.27 -18.92
C ILE A 49 -6.74 10.71 -19.17
N GLU A 50 -6.51 11.25 -20.37
CA GLU A 50 -6.94 12.59 -20.76
C GLU A 50 -8.47 12.76 -20.78
N GLY A 51 -9.21 11.66 -20.97
CA GLY A 51 -10.67 11.64 -20.91
C GLY A 51 -11.26 11.66 -19.49
N ASN A 52 -10.43 11.58 -18.44
CA ASN A 52 -10.86 11.60 -17.04
C ASN A 52 -10.04 12.63 -16.25
N GLU A 53 -10.70 13.72 -15.85
CA GLU A 53 -10.01 14.85 -15.21
C GLU A 53 -9.37 14.48 -13.86
N ALA A 54 -10.00 13.64 -13.04
CA ALA A 54 -9.44 13.17 -11.78
C ALA A 54 -8.18 12.34 -12.01
N TRP A 55 -8.18 11.49 -13.04
CA TRP A 55 -7.01 10.68 -13.40
C TRP A 55 -5.86 11.54 -13.90
N LYS A 56 -6.14 12.44 -14.83
CA LYS A 56 -5.17 13.40 -15.38
C LYS A 56 -4.54 14.25 -14.26
N SER A 57 -5.37 14.79 -13.35
CA SER A 57 -4.91 15.54 -12.19
C SER A 57 -4.01 14.71 -11.28
N THR A 58 -4.35 13.44 -11.05
CA THR A 58 -3.53 12.54 -10.23
C THR A 58 -2.19 12.23 -10.89
N VAL A 59 -2.16 11.99 -12.21
CA VAL A 59 -0.92 11.76 -12.96
C VAL A 59 0.01 12.97 -12.85
N GLU A 60 -0.53 14.19 -13.00
CA GLU A 60 0.26 15.43 -12.84
C GLU A 60 0.75 15.61 -11.39
N ALA A 61 -0.11 15.38 -10.40
CA ALA A 61 0.25 15.50 -8.99
C ALA A 61 1.31 14.49 -8.52
N THR A 62 1.45 13.37 -9.24
CA THR A 62 2.41 12.31 -8.93
C THR A 62 3.57 12.23 -9.92
N LYS A 63 3.73 13.20 -10.81
CA LYS A 63 4.76 13.14 -11.87
C LYS A 63 6.18 12.97 -11.34
N ASP A 64 6.49 13.63 -10.23
CA ASP A 64 7.81 13.61 -9.59
C ASP A 64 7.99 12.42 -8.61
N VAL A 65 6.96 11.62 -8.38
CA VAL A 65 7.07 10.40 -7.58
C VAL A 65 7.74 9.32 -8.42
N PRO A 66 8.86 8.72 -7.95
CA PRO A 66 9.57 7.69 -8.72
C PRO A 66 8.71 6.44 -8.93
N VAL A 67 8.93 5.77 -10.06
CA VAL A 67 8.33 4.46 -10.33
C VAL A 67 9.13 3.39 -9.58
N ALA A 68 8.43 2.51 -8.88
CA ALA A 68 9.03 1.42 -8.12
C ALA A 68 9.78 0.44 -9.04
N THR A 69 10.93 -0.01 -8.58
CA THR A 69 11.77 -1.00 -9.25
C THR A 69 12.03 -2.22 -8.35
N SER A 70 12.61 -3.27 -8.90
CA SER A 70 13.04 -4.44 -8.12
C SER A 70 14.09 -4.06 -7.06
N ASP A 71 14.99 -3.12 -7.38
CA ASP A 71 16.03 -2.65 -6.45
C ASP A 71 15.43 -1.94 -5.24
N ASP A 72 14.32 -1.22 -5.41
CA ASP A 72 13.60 -0.57 -4.31
C ASP A 72 12.96 -1.59 -3.37
N LEU A 73 12.43 -2.70 -3.92
CA LEU A 73 11.94 -3.80 -3.11
C LEU A 73 13.07 -4.55 -2.40
N GLU A 74 14.22 -4.75 -3.04
CA GLU A 74 15.38 -5.36 -2.40
C GLU A 74 15.91 -4.49 -1.26
N TRP A 75 15.96 -3.16 -1.45
CA TRP A 75 16.38 -2.19 -0.45
C TRP A 75 15.53 -2.21 0.83
N ALA A 76 14.22 -2.40 0.71
CA ALA A 76 13.29 -2.27 1.83
C ALA A 76 13.25 -3.54 2.71
N ASP A 77 13.07 -3.35 4.01
CA ASP A 77 12.79 -4.42 4.99
C ASP A 77 11.29 -4.69 5.08
N ALA A 78 10.48 -3.68 4.76
CA ALA A 78 9.02 -3.75 4.82
C ALA A 78 8.37 -3.01 3.66
N PHE A 79 7.14 -3.43 3.31
CA PHE A 79 6.31 -2.82 2.26
C PHE A 79 4.94 -2.44 2.80
N ILE A 80 4.43 -1.30 2.34
CA ILE A 80 3.01 -0.96 2.43
C ILE A 80 2.49 -0.73 1.00
N PHE A 81 1.55 -1.57 0.57
CA PHE A 81 0.90 -1.40 -0.72
C PHE A 81 -0.41 -0.62 -0.55
N SER A 82 -0.64 0.40 -1.40
CA SER A 82 -1.88 1.17 -1.41
C SER A 82 -2.50 1.16 -2.79
N VAL A 83 -3.66 0.51 -2.93
CA VAL A 83 -4.30 0.28 -4.24
C VAL A 83 -5.82 0.44 -4.18
N PRO A 84 -6.48 1.00 -5.20
CA PRO A 84 -7.92 0.94 -5.30
C PRO A 84 -8.37 -0.49 -5.64
N THR A 85 -9.57 -0.87 -5.23
CA THR A 85 -10.18 -2.11 -5.70
C THR A 85 -10.50 -2.03 -7.20
N ARG A 86 -10.34 -3.13 -7.88
CA ARG A 86 -10.86 -3.39 -9.22
C ARG A 86 -11.57 -4.75 -9.22
N PHE A 87 -12.91 -4.69 -9.12
CA PHE A 87 -13.75 -5.91 -9.09
C PHE A 87 -13.34 -6.88 -7.97
N GLY A 88 -13.04 -6.37 -6.77
CA GLY A 88 -12.61 -7.18 -5.62
C GLY A 88 -11.15 -7.65 -5.69
N ASN A 89 -10.33 -7.07 -6.57
CA ASN A 89 -8.92 -7.40 -6.72
C ASN A 89 -8.06 -6.13 -6.85
N MET A 90 -6.74 -6.28 -6.80
CA MET A 90 -5.81 -5.19 -7.09
C MET A 90 -5.90 -4.78 -8.57
N PRO A 91 -5.57 -3.52 -8.93
CA PRO A 91 -5.53 -3.07 -10.32
C PRO A 91 -4.42 -3.76 -11.10
N SER A 92 -4.60 -3.85 -12.43
CA SER A 92 -3.64 -4.47 -13.35
C SER A 92 -2.24 -3.86 -13.26
N GLN A 93 -2.12 -2.57 -13.00
CA GLN A 93 -0.85 -1.87 -12.80
C GLN A 93 -0.06 -2.45 -11.62
N MET A 94 -0.71 -2.66 -10.49
CA MET A 94 -0.08 -3.28 -9.32
C MET A 94 0.22 -4.77 -9.59
N LYS A 95 -0.71 -5.49 -10.22
CA LYS A 95 -0.49 -6.90 -10.51
C LYS A 95 0.67 -7.11 -11.47
N GLN A 96 0.77 -6.30 -12.52
CA GLN A 96 1.91 -6.33 -13.45
C GLN A 96 3.22 -6.03 -12.73
N PHE A 97 3.24 -5.00 -11.85
CA PHE A 97 4.42 -4.70 -11.04
C PHE A 97 4.85 -5.91 -10.18
N LEU A 98 3.91 -6.61 -9.54
CA LEU A 98 4.24 -7.80 -8.74
C LEU A 98 4.71 -8.96 -9.63
N ASP A 99 4.13 -9.15 -10.81
CA ASP A 99 4.45 -10.26 -11.71
C ASP A 99 5.88 -10.19 -12.28
N ILE A 100 6.39 -8.99 -12.49
CA ILE A 100 7.77 -8.81 -12.99
C ILE A 100 8.84 -8.99 -11.91
N GLN A 101 8.48 -9.21 -10.64
CA GLN A 101 9.43 -9.40 -9.54
C GLN A 101 10.01 -10.82 -9.45
N GLY A 102 9.82 -11.66 -10.47
CA GLY A 102 10.29 -13.04 -10.48
C GLY A 102 11.78 -13.22 -10.18
N GLY A 103 12.62 -12.26 -10.58
CA GLY A 103 14.07 -12.31 -10.34
C GLY A 103 14.45 -12.22 -8.86
N ILE A 104 13.90 -11.22 -8.13
CA ILE A 104 14.16 -11.06 -6.71
C ILE A 104 13.48 -12.16 -5.87
N TRP A 105 12.31 -12.65 -6.31
CA TRP A 105 11.66 -13.79 -5.70
C TRP A 105 12.50 -15.06 -5.83
N ALA A 106 12.97 -15.41 -7.02
CA ALA A 106 13.78 -16.60 -7.27
C ALA A 106 15.13 -16.57 -6.50
N SER A 107 15.67 -15.39 -6.24
CA SER A 107 16.89 -15.20 -5.43
C SER A 107 16.63 -15.12 -3.91
N GLY A 108 15.38 -15.30 -3.46
CA GLY A 108 15.01 -15.31 -2.04
C GLY A 108 15.00 -13.92 -1.38
N LYS A 109 15.08 -12.84 -2.16
CA LYS A 109 15.15 -11.45 -1.64
C LYS A 109 13.82 -10.92 -1.09
N THR A 110 12.73 -11.64 -1.32
CA THR A 110 11.38 -11.31 -0.80
C THR A 110 11.08 -11.98 0.53
N VAL A 111 11.87 -12.98 0.93
CA VAL A 111 11.64 -13.78 2.14
C VAL A 111 11.80 -12.93 3.40
N ASN A 112 10.87 -13.10 4.35
CA ASN A 112 10.82 -12.39 5.63
C ASN A 112 10.63 -10.87 5.54
N LYS A 113 10.38 -10.30 4.35
CA LYS A 113 9.94 -8.90 4.24
C LYS A 113 8.58 -8.74 4.90
N VAL A 114 8.38 -7.69 5.68
CA VAL A 114 7.11 -7.43 6.37
C VAL A 114 6.18 -6.64 5.46
N VAL A 115 4.93 -7.09 5.33
CA VAL A 115 3.99 -6.48 4.37
C VAL A 115 2.67 -6.12 5.04
N SER A 116 2.17 -4.94 4.75
CA SER A 116 0.77 -4.59 4.94
C SER A 116 0.18 -3.91 3.69
N ALA A 117 -1.14 -3.78 3.63
CA ALA A 117 -1.80 -3.19 2.48
C ALA A 117 -3.01 -2.33 2.88
N MET A 118 -3.32 -1.36 2.03
CA MET A 118 -4.46 -0.45 2.15
C MET A 118 -5.22 -0.40 0.84
N THR A 119 -6.52 -0.10 0.90
CA THR A 119 -7.34 -0.05 -0.31
C THR A 119 -8.42 1.03 -0.24
N SER A 120 -9.00 1.34 -1.39
CA SER A 120 -10.19 2.17 -1.52
C SER A 120 -11.22 1.54 -2.44
N ALA A 121 -12.50 1.83 -2.22
CA ALA A 121 -13.60 1.39 -3.05
C ALA A 121 -14.69 2.47 -3.18
N GLY A 122 -15.51 2.39 -4.22
CA GLY A 122 -16.65 3.31 -4.43
C GLY A 122 -17.87 3.03 -3.55
N ASN A 123 -17.84 1.97 -2.72
CA ASN A 123 -18.91 1.65 -1.76
C ASN A 123 -18.39 0.64 -0.71
N PRO A 124 -19.06 0.50 0.45
CA PRO A 124 -18.63 -0.38 1.54
C PRO A 124 -18.53 -1.87 1.15
N HIS A 125 -19.32 -2.30 0.17
CA HIS A 125 -19.32 -3.68 -0.34
C HIS A 125 -18.53 -3.81 -1.66
N GLY A 126 -17.64 -2.85 -1.95
CA GLY A 126 -16.86 -2.78 -3.20
C GLY A 126 -15.73 -3.80 -3.31
N GLY A 127 -15.60 -4.74 -2.37
CA GLY A 127 -14.56 -5.76 -2.35
C GLY A 127 -13.26 -5.31 -1.69
N GLN A 128 -13.35 -4.43 -0.70
CA GLN A 128 -12.20 -3.91 0.04
C GLN A 128 -11.37 -5.05 0.66
N GLU A 129 -12.00 -5.93 1.46
CA GLU A 129 -11.34 -7.07 2.09
C GLU A 129 -10.78 -8.06 1.06
N ALA A 130 -11.56 -8.37 0.02
CA ALA A 130 -11.13 -9.28 -1.04
C ALA A 130 -9.89 -8.76 -1.78
N THR A 131 -9.80 -7.45 -2.03
CA THR A 131 -8.64 -6.80 -2.63
C THR A 131 -7.39 -6.96 -1.75
N LEU A 132 -7.49 -6.70 -0.45
CA LEU A 132 -6.40 -6.88 0.51
C LEU A 132 -5.94 -8.34 0.57
N LEU A 133 -6.89 -9.28 0.70
CA LEU A 133 -6.60 -10.72 0.75
C LEU A 133 -5.94 -11.23 -0.54
N SER A 134 -6.37 -10.74 -1.71
CA SER A 134 -5.76 -11.12 -2.98
C SER A 134 -4.30 -10.67 -3.09
N LEU A 135 -4.00 -9.47 -2.58
CA LEU A 135 -2.63 -8.97 -2.50
C LEU A 135 -1.80 -9.81 -1.52
N TYR A 136 -2.32 -10.09 -0.33
CA TYR A 136 -1.62 -10.91 0.66
C TYR A 136 -1.38 -12.34 0.16
N THR A 137 -2.28 -12.91 -0.64
CA THR A 137 -2.04 -14.20 -1.28
C THR A 137 -0.74 -14.18 -2.11
N SER A 138 -0.51 -13.13 -2.89
CA SER A 138 0.75 -12.96 -3.64
C SER A 138 1.96 -12.85 -2.69
N MET A 139 1.82 -12.11 -1.58
CA MET A 139 2.89 -11.94 -0.60
C MET A 139 3.22 -13.22 0.16
N MET A 140 2.22 -14.08 0.41
CA MET A 140 2.46 -15.43 0.96
C MET A 140 3.36 -16.27 0.05
N HIS A 141 3.17 -16.18 -1.27
CA HIS A 141 4.06 -16.84 -2.25
C HIS A 141 5.48 -16.24 -2.24
N TRP A 142 5.64 -15.01 -1.80
CA TRP A 142 6.95 -14.38 -1.64
C TRP A 142 7.67 -14.81 -0.36
N GLY A 143 7.02 -15.56 0.53
CA GLY A 143 7.54 -15.86 1.86
C GLY A 143 7.57 -14.64 2.79
N ALA A 144 6.75 -13.64 2.50
CA ALA A 144 6.64 -12.43 3.29
C ALA A 144 5.81 -12.62 4.56
N ILE A 145 6.03 -11.78 5.55
CA ILE A 145 5.30 -11.76 6.84
C ILE A 145 4.21 -10.71 6.74
N ILE A 146 2.95 -11.14 6.84
CA ILE A 146 1.81 -10.23 6.76
C ILE A 146 1.58 -9.56 8.12
N ALA A 147 1.64 -8.23 8.15
CA ALA A 147 1.43 -7.39 9.34
C ALA A 147 0.16 -6.54 9.21
N THR A 148 -1.00 -7.18 9.37
CA THR A 148 -2.28 -6.45 9.35
C THR A 148 -2.45 -5.57 10.59
N PRO A 149 -3.25 -4.50 10.54
CA PRO A 149 -3.56 -3.70 11.72
C PRO A 149 -4.36 -4.48 12.76
N GLY A 150 -5.17 -5.46 12.34
CA GLY A 150 -6.09 -6.18 13.25
C GLY A 150 -7.03 -5.18 13.96
N TYR A 151 -7.27 -5.41 15.24
CA TYR A 151 -7.99 -4.49 16.13
C TYR A 151 -7.06 -4.01 17.25
N THR A 152 -5.82 -3.66 16.89
CA THR A 152 -4.75 -3.36 17.87
C THR A 152 -4.80 -1.94 18.42
N ASP A 153 -5.69 -1.09 17.89
CA ASP A 153 -5.91 0.29 18.37
C ASP A 153 -7.38 0.69 18.14
N PRO A 154 -8.00 1.44 19.08
CA PRO A 154 -9.37 1.93 18.93
C PRO A 154 -9.63 2.80 17.68
N VAL A 155 -8.61 3.48 17.15
CA VAL A 155 -8.72 4.32 15.93
C VAL A 155 -9.24 3.53 14.72
N LEU A 156 -8.99 2.22 14.69
CA LEU A 156 -9.41 1.35 13.59
C LEU A 156 -10.92 1.21 13.48
N TYR A 157 -11.63 1.22 14.62
CA TYR A 157 -13.10 1.15 14.62
C TYR A 157 -13.73 2.42 14.04
N GLY A 158 -13.15 3.59 14.34
CA GLY A 158 -13.60 4.87 13.77
C GLY A 158 -13.36 4.96 12.25
N ALA A 159 -12.39 4.22 11.75
CA ALA A 159 -12.02 4.15 10.34
C ALA A 159 -12.72 3.01 9.56
N GLY A 160 -13.85 2.49 10.06
CA GLY A 160 -14.62 1.42 9.41
C GLY A 160 -14.29 0.00 9.90
N GLY A 161 -13.25 -0.20 10.73
CA GLY A 161 -12.98 -1.48 11.42
C GLY A 161 -12.49 -2.62 10.55
N ASN A 162 -11.86 -2.36 9.41
CA ASN A 162 -11.30 -3.42 8.57
C ASN A 162 -10.00 -3.98 9.15
N PRO A 163 -9.96 -5.22 9.67
CA PRO A 163 -8.78 -5.77 10.32
C PRO A 163 -7.68 -6.24 9.36
N TYR A 164 -8.02 -6.42 8.10
CA TYR A 164 -7.06 -6.87 7.07
C TYR A 164 -6.12 -5.76 6.60
N GLY A 165 -6.57 -4.51 6.72
CA GLY A 165 -5.83 -3.32 6.32
C GLY A 165 -6.76 -2.12 6.23
N THR A 166 -6.25 -0.92 6.43
CA THR A 166 -7.06 0.29 6.32
C THR A 166 -7.71 0.37 4.94
N SER A 167 -9.02 0.54 4.94
CA SER A 167 -9.79 0.72 3.71
C SER A 167 -10.70 1.94 3.82
N VAL A 168 -10.96 2.59 2.70
CA VAL A 168 -11.78 3.80 2.65
C VAL A 168 -12.81 3.72 1.53
N THR A 169 -14.02 4.16 1.82
CA THR A 169 -15.06 4.37 0.81
C THR A 169 -14.91 5.76 0.22
N VAL A 170 -15.01 5.84 -1.10
CA VAL A 170 -14.92 7.10 -1.85
C VAL A 170 -16.26 7.34 -2.54
N ASP A 171 -16.85 8.50 -2.31
CA ASP A 171 -18.11 8.88 -2.94
C ASP A 171 -17.93 9.25 -4.44
N GLN A 172 -19.03 9.63 -5.08
CA GLN A 172 -19.05 9.97 -6.52
C GLN A 172 -18.25 11.26 -6.82
N ASP A 173 -18.04 12.10 -5.83
CA ASP A 173 -17.27 13.35 -5.95
C ASP A 173 -15.77 13.13 -5.63
N GLY A 174 -15.36 11.89 -5.35
CA GLY A 174 -13.98 11.53 -5.04
C GLY A 174 -13.57 11.79 -3.57
N LYS A 175 -14.54 12.08 -2.69
CA LYS A 175 -14.29 12.37 -1.28
C LYS A 175 -14.29 11.07 -0.46
N MET A 176 -13.34 10.94 0.45
CA MET A 176 -13.32 9.87 1.45
C MET A 176 -14.48 10.05 2.44
N ILE A 177 -15.23 8.99 2.69
CA ILE A 177 -16.38 8.99 3.62
C ILE A 177 -15.89 8.82 5.07
N GLU A 178 -15.00 7.85 5.30
CA GLU A 178 -14.43 7.59 6.61
C GLU A 178 -13.18 8.45 6.83
N ASP A 179 -12.98 8.91 8.07
CA ASP A 179 -11.71 9.49 8.51
C ASP A 179 -10.72 8.35 8.82
N VAL A 180 -9.80 8.11 7.91
CA VAL A 180 -8.86 6.99 7.98
C VAL A 180 -7.43 7.40 8.28
N GLU A 181 -7.11 8.69 8.41
CA GLU A 181 -5.74 9.16 8.60
C GLU A 181 -5.07 8.50 9.80
N GLY A 182 -5.73 8.52 10.96
CA GLY A 182 -5.22 7.92 12.19
C GLY A 182 -4.99 6.42 12.06
N ALA A 183 -5.90 5.70 11.39
CA ALA A 183 -5.79 4.26 11.14
C ALA A 183 -4.64 3.92 10.20
N VAL A 184 -4.43 4.71 9.14
CA VAL A 184 -3.31 4.54 8.20
C VAL A 184 -1.98 4.76 8.93
N LYS A 185 -1.85 5.82 9.73
CA LYS A 185 -0.64 6.09 10.51
C LYS A 185 -0.37 4.99 11.53
N HIS A 186 -1.40 4.50 12.22
CA HIS A 186 -1.27 3.37 13.14
C HIS A 186 -0.81 2.09 12.41
N GLN A 187 -1.41 1.75 11.28
CA GLN A 187 -1.00 0.59 10.48
C GLN A 187 0.46 0.70 10.03
N ALA A 188 0.90 1.87 9.60
CA ALA A 188 2.29 2.11 9.21
C ALA A 188 3.25 1.92 10.39
N LYS A 189 2.95 2.49 11.57
CA LYS A 189 3.73 2.29 12.79
C LYS A 189 3.83 0.82 13.18
N ARG A 190 2.70 0.09 13.10
CA ARG A 190 2.69 -1.34 13.39
C ARG A 190 3.54 -2.13 12.41
N THR A 191 3.49 -1.81 11.11
CA THR A 191 4.34 -2.45 10.09
C THR A 191 5.82 -2.26 10.42
N VAL A 192 6.23 -1.06 10.79
CA VAL A 192 7.62 -0.76 11.24
C VAL A 192 7.97 -1.58 12.49
N THR A 193 7.09 -1.60 13.49
CA THR A 193 7.31 -2.38 14.73
C THR A 193 7.52 -3.87 14.46
N VAL A 194 6.69 -4.48 13.60
CA VAL A 194 6.84 -5.89 13.23
C VAL A 194 8.15 -6.13 12.47
N ALA A 195 8.53 -5.22 11.57
CA ALA A 195 9.79 -5.30 10.86
C ALA A 195 11.01 -5.22 11.81
N GLU A 196 10.95 -4.39 12.86
CA GLU A 196 11.96 -4.37 13.91
C GLU A 196 12.07 -5.71 14.65
N TRP A 197 10.94 -6.35 14.94
CA TRP A 197 10.97 -7.67 15.60
C TRP A 197 11.63 -8.71 14.71
N VAL A 198 11.34 -8.70 13.42
CA VAL A 198 11.96 -9.60 12.45
C VAL A 198 13.47 -9.36 12.35
N GLN A 199 13.89 -8.08 12.26
CA GLN A 199 15.32 -7.75 12.23
C GLN A 199 16.06 -8.21 13.49
N LYS A 200 15.45 -8.03 14.68
CA LYS A 200 16.04 -8.46 15.95
C LYS A 200 16.08 -9.99 16.10
N GLY A 201 15.11 -10.70 15.54
CA GLY A 201 15.07 -12.17 15.55
C GLY A 201 16.05 -12.84 14.60
N ASN A 202 16.56 -12.10 13.61
CA ASN A 202 17.53 -12.60 12.62
C ASN A 202 19.01 -12.33 13.06
N GLN A 203 19.24 -11.75 14.24
CA GLN A 203 20.57 -11.55 14.84
C GLN A 203 20.94 -12.72 15.72
#